data_141b258d7c6ee3cb436e8723e2030c09
#
_entry.id   141b258d7c6ee3cb436e8723e2030c09
#
_cell.length_a   1.000
_cell.length_b   1.000
_cell.length_c   1.000
_cell.angle_alpha   90.00
_cell.angle_beta   90.00
_cell.angle_gamma   90.00
#
_symmetry.space_group_name_H-M   'P 1'
#
loop_
_entity.id
_entity.type
_entity.pdbx_description
1 polymer ?
#
loop_
_entity_poly.entity_id
_entity_poly.type
_entity_poly.pdbx_seq_one_letter_code
_entity_poly.pdbx_strand_id
1 'polypeptide(L)'
;MKTVLRFAGSTVLTLIMGAGCFGQHYTQTNLVSNASGIAPVTDPQLINPWGISRGSGSPWWVSDNATGFSTLYNGAGAKQSLVVTIPPADPTNKKTPTGTPTGTIFNGSQTDFLLAPGKPATFLFSTIDGTIAGWNATVAIAQGEAPPSTHAVTVARTTDGSSYTGLTSAIIDGKRYLYAANFTKGRVDVYDDAFQPVNLSKRQVDQNSSDHGNGNSSENSFVDEKLPKSYVPFNVQAIGNDIVVTYALHEEGSQFETDGPGLGFVDIYSSTGDLLVRLEHGDWLNAPWGVALAPLDFGRFSHDLLIGQFAGGGDTESSGFIAAYDLATGNLTDCCRMSAEGR
;
A
#
# COMPACT_ATOMS: atom_id res chain seq x y z
N MET A 1 52.48 11.58 -74.74
CA MET A 1 51.11 11.23 -74.42
C MET A 1 51.04 10.98 -72.86
N LYS A 2 50.48 11.93 -72.13
CA LYS A 2 50.33 11.80 -70.68
C LYS A 2 48.86 11.53 -70.36
N THR A 3 48.55 10.34 -69.86
CA THR A 3 47.20 9.93 -69.49
C THR A 3 46.93 10.47 -68.10
N VAL A 4 45.91 11.33 -67.97
CA VAL A 4 45.42 11.82 -66.69
C VAL A 4 44.27 10.92 -66.16
N LEU A 5 44.53 10.24 -65.07
CA LEU A 5 43.53 9.43 -64.37
C LEU A 5 42.71 10.35 -63.45
N ARG A 6 41.39 10.51 -63.69
CA ARG A 6 40.48 11.22 -62.82
C ARG A 6 39.88 10.24 -61.84
N PHE A 7 40.13 10.40 -60.51
CA PHE A 7 39.42 9.76 -59.44
C PHE A 7 38.12 10.52 -59.17
N ALA A 8 37.00 9.86 -59.36
CA ALA A 8 35.72 10.33 -58.91
C ALA A 8 35.53 9.89 -57.38
N GLY A 9 35.63 10.86 -56.54
CA GLY A 9 35.35 10.64 -55.10
C GLY A 9 33.83 10.56 -54.85
N SER A 10 33.33 9.39 -54.49
CA SER A 10 31.94 9.22 -54.03
C SER A 10 31.88 9.60 -52.54
N THR A 11 31.30 10.75 -52.26
CA THR A 11 31.02 11.17 -50.87
C THR A 11 29.73 10.45 -50.41
N VAL A 12 29.88 9.44 -49.59
CA VAL A 12 28.76 8.81 -48.91
C VAL A 12 28.35 9.70 -47.72
N LEU A 13 27.21 10.38 -47.87
CA LEU A 13 26.60 11.17 -46.83
C LEU A 13 25.85 10.19 -45.87
N THR A 14 26.49 9.83 -44.79
CA THR A 14 25.85 9.03 -43.73
C THR A 14 24.87 9.92 -42.94
N LEU A 15 23.59 9.79 -43.24
CA LEU A 15 22.51 10.41 -42.44
C LEU A 15 22.46 9.68 -41.11
N ILE A 16 23.05 10.24 -40.06
CA ILE A 16 22.83 9.83 -38.69
C ILE A 16 21.42 10.31 -38.30
N MET A 17 20.41 9.45 -38.46
CA MET A 17 19.14 9.66 -37.80
C MET A 17 19.42 9.50 -36.30
N GLY A 18 19.61 10.63 -35.63
CA GLY A 18 19.53 10.67 -34.18
C GLY A 18 18.10 10.24 -33.79
N ALA A 19 17.95 8.99 -33.30
CA ALA A 19 16.76 8.62 -32.61
C ALA A 19 16.69 9.54 -31.38
N GLY A 20 15.88 10.59 -31.49
CA GLY A 20 15.53 11.40 -30.31
C GLY A 20 14.93 10.46 -29.30
N CYS A 21 15.64 10.21 -28.21
CA CYS A 21 15.09 9.57 -27.05
C CYS A 21 14.05 10.52 -26.50
N PHE A 22 12.80 10.40 -26.95
CA PHE A 22 11.68 11.07 -26.30
C PHE A 22 11.52 10.39 -24.93
N GLY A 23 12.10 11.02 -23.91
CA GLY A 23 11.90 10.59 -22.54
C GLY A 23 10.40 10.56 -22.27
N GLN A 24 9.88 9.44 -21.79
CA GLN A 24 8.50 9.36 -21.39
C GLN A 24 8.29 10.26 -20.17
N HIS A 25 7.32 11.15 -20.27
CA HIS A 25 6.94 12.07 -19.21
C HIS A 25 5.56 11.70 -18.67
N TYR A 26 5.42 11.73 -17.36
CA TYR A 26 4.13 11.59 -16.68
C TYR A 26 3.69 12.96 -16.18
N THR A 27 2.43 13.30 -16.43
CA THR A 27 1.84 14.53 -15.92
C THR A 27 1.08 14.24 -14.64
N GLN A 28 1.48 14.86 -13.55
CA GLN A 28 0.74 14.83 -12.30
C GLN A 28 -0.41 15.84 -12.35
N THR A 29 -1.61 15.41 -11.96
CA THR A 29 -2.77 16.28 -11.80
C THR A 29 -3.33 16.11 -10.39
N ASN A 30 -3.32 17.19 -9.60
CA ASN A 30 -3.95 17.20 -8.30
C ASN A 30 -5.47 17.33 -8.48
N LEU A 31 -6.25 16.35 -8.03
CA LEU A 31 -7.70 16.34 -8.18
C LEU A 31 -8.40 16.90 -6.93
N VAL A 32 -7.89 16.57 -5.74
CA VAL A 32 -8.46 16.97 -4.45
C VAL A 32 -7.34 17.38 -3.50
N SER A 33 -7.57 18.39 -2.69
CA SER A 33 -6.65 18.81 -1.63
C SER A 33 -7.46 19.31 -0.42
N ASN A 34 -6.90 19.20 0.77
CA ASN A 34 -7.44 19.83 1.96
C ASN A 34 -7.15 21.34 2.03
N ALA A 35 -6.18 21.81 1.26
CA ALA A 35 -5.81 23.21 1.14
C ALA A 35 -6.41 23.85 -0.13
N SER A 36 -6.92 25.07 -0.01
CA SER A 36 -7.48 25.79 -1.16
C SER A 36 -6.39 26.19 -2.16
N GLY A 37 -6.72 26.17 -3.46
CA GLY A 37 -5.83 26.61 -4.53
C GLY A 37 -4.77 25.57 -4.97
N ILE A 38 -4.75 24.38 -4.37
CA ILE A 38 -3.84 23.29 -4.73
C ILE A 38 -4.47 22.32 -5.74
N ALA A 39 -5.78 22.13 -5.67
CA ALA A 39 -6.55 21.27 -6.56
C ALA A 39 -7.90 21.88 -6.90
N PRO A 40 -8.59 21.43 -7.96
CA PRO A 40 -9.93 21.90 -8.31
C PRO A 40 -10.97 21.67 -7.21
N VAL A 41 -10.82 20.59 -6.44
CA VAL A 41 -11.69 20.25 -5.31
C VAL A 41 -10.94 20.46 -4.00
N THR A 42 -11.52 21.29 -3.11
CA THR A 42 -11.02 21.43 -1.73
C THR A 42 -11.92 20.65 -0.78
N ASP A 43 -11.34 19.70 -0.04
CA ASP A 43 -12.02 18.94 0.99
C ASP A 43 -11.30 19.05 2.34
N PRO A 44 -11.83 19.79 3.30
CA PRO A 44 -11.21 19.97 4.62
C PRO A 44 -11.19 18.70 5.47
N GLN A 45 -11.88 17.61 5.06
CA GLN A 45 -11.83 16.32 5.75
C GLN A 45 -10.66 15.45 5.29
N LEU A 46 -10.10 15.71 4.11
CA LEU A 46 -8.95 14.97 3.53
C LEU A 46 -7.65 15.37 4.23
N ILE A 47 -7.49 15.02 5.52
CA ILE A 47 -6.29 15.38 6.28
C ILE A 47 -5.47 14.14 6.57
N ASN A 48 -4.17 14.18 6.18
CA ASN A 48 -3.24 13.08 6.30
C ASN A 48 -3.80 11.77 5.69
N PRO A 49 -4.15 11.76 4.38
CA PRO A 49 -4.69 10.58 3.73
C PRO A 49 -3.62 9.49 3.59
N TRP A 50 -3.99 8.23 3.91
CA TRP A 50 -3.11 7.07 3.80
C TRP A 50 -3.62 6.10 2.74
N GLY A 51 -4.41 5.11 3.14
CA GLY A 51 -4.92 4.08 2.25
C GLY A 51 -5.94 4.58 1.24
N ILE A 52 -5.87 4.04 0.03
CA ILE A 52 -6.84 4.30 -1.03
C ILE A 52 -7.26 2.98 -1.66
N SER A 53 -8.57 2.75 -1.81
CA SER A 53 -9.10 1.53 -2.42
C SER A 53 -10.39 1.78 -3.18
N ARG A 54 -10.73 0.86 -4.09
CA ARG A 54 -12.02 0.88 -4.80
C ARG A 54 -12.44 -0.51 -5.24
N GLY A 55 -13.74 -0.76 -5.31
CA GLY A 55 -14.31 -1.85 -6.09
C GLY A 55 -14.56 -1.43 -7.55
N SER A 56 -14.83 -2.39 -8.43
CA SER A 56 -15.01 -2.14 -9.86
C SER A 56 -16.12 -1.12 -10.20
N GLY A 57 -17.14 -1.01 -9.38
CA GLY A 57 -18.26 -0.08 -9.55
C GLY A 57 -18.35 1.00 -8.45
N SER A 58 -17.36 1.11 -7.56
CA SER A 58 -17.41 2.06 -6.44
C SER A 58 -16.58 3.31 -6.74
N PRO A 59 -16.83 4.44 -6.03
CA PRO A 59 -15.86 5.53 -5.94
C PRO A 59 -14.58 5.06 -5.26
N TRP A 60 -13.56 5.90 -5.27
CA TRP A 60 -12.36 5.74 -4.47
C TRP A 60 -12.66 6.05 -3.01
N TRP A 61 -12.28 5.16 -2.13
CA TRP A 61 -12.35 5.31 -0.67
C TRP A 61 -10.97 5.65 -0.14
N VAL A 62 -10.88 6.70 0.66
CA VAL A 62 -9.62 7.20 1.22
C VAL A 62 -9.70 7.13 2.74
N SER A 63 -8.66 6.62 3.38
CA SER A 63 -8.50 6.64 4.84
C SER A 63 -7.92 7.98 5.26
N ASP A 64 -8.71 8.84 5.88
CA ASP A 64 -8.28 10.16 6.35
C ASP A 64 -7.81 10.02 7.81
N ASN A 65 -6.54 9.74 8.00
CA ASN A 65 -5.95 9.36 9.28
C ASN A 65 -6.22 10.40 10.38
N ALA A 66 -5.99 11.67 10.09
CA ALA A 66 -6.09 12.72 11.11
C ALA A 66 -7.52 13.15 11.45
N THR A 67 -8.51 12.83 10.60
CA THR A 67 -9.92 13.13 10.87
C THR A 67 -10.72 11.93 11.34
N GLY A 68 -10.19 10.72 11.09
CA GLY A 68 -10.83 9.47 11.46
C GLY A 68 -12.03 9.12 10.59
N PHE A 69 -12.04 9.63 9.36
CA PHE A 69 -13.06 9.36 8.36
C PHE A 69 -12.50 8.50 7.22
N SER A 70 -13.43 7.96 6.43
CA SER A 70 -13.17 7.63 5.04
C SER A 70 -14.02 8.51 4.16
N THR A 71 -13.36 9.30 3.32
CA THR A 71 -14.00 10.13 2.30
C THR A 71 -13.96 9.46 0.94
N LEU A 72 -14.92 9.79 0.09
CA LEU A 72 -15.12 9.10 -1.18
C LEU A 72 -15.09 10.08 -2.34
N TYR A 73 -14.40 9.70 -3.42
CA TYR A 73 -14.26 10.51 -4.63
C TYR A 73 -14.47 9.69 -5.90
N ASN A 74 -15.07 10.29 -6.91
CA ASN A 74 -15.08 9.66 -8.23
C ASN A 74 -13.73 9.83 -8.94
N GLY A 75 -13.56 9.23 -10.12
CA GLY A 75 -12.32 9.29 -10.89
C GLY A 75 -11.89 10.70 -11.35
N ALA A 76 -12.78 11.69 -11.29
CA ALA A 76 -12.48 13.10 -11.57
C ALA A 76 -12.22 13.94 -10.30
N GLY A 77 -12.15 13.30 -9.13
CA GLY A 77 -11.93 13.97 -7.85
C GLY A 77 -13.19 14.56 -7.22
N ALA A 78 -14.38 14.43 -7.82
CA ALA A 78 -15.60 14.96 -7.22
C ALA A 78 -15.97 14.14 -5.98
N LYS A 79 -16.10 14.83 -4.83
CA LYS A 79 -16.47 14.24 -3.55
C LYS A 79 -17.88 13.68 -3.60
N GLN A 80 -18.06 12.49 -3.02
CA GLN A 80 -19.37 11.87 -2.80
C GLN A 80 -19.95 12.37 -1.47
N SER A 81 -21.28 12.30 -1.34
CA SER A 81 -21.98 12.75 -0.12
C SER A 81 -21.75 11.84 1.08
N LEU A 82 -21.45 10.55 0.85
CA LEU A 82 -21.15 9.62 1.93
C LEU A 82 -19.78 9.92 2.52
N VAL A 83 -19.73 10.04 3.85
CA VAL A 83 -18.52 10.05 4.66
C VAL A 83 -18.71 9.01 5.74
N VAL A 84 -17.72 8.14 5.91
CA VAL A 84 -17.80 7.04 6.88
C VAL A 84 -16.88 7.31 8.06
N THR A 85 -17.45 7.30 9.25
CA THR A 85 -16.70 7.42 10.51
C THR A 85 -16.05 6.08 10.85
N ILE A 86 -14.74 6.08 11.08
CA ILE A 86 -14.01 4.92 11.58
C ILE A 86 -14.03 4.96 13.11
N PRO A 87 -14.49 3.88 13.78
CA PRO A 87 -14.63 3.88 15.22
C PRO A 87 -13.26 3.91 15.93
N PRO A 88 -13.15 4.57 17.09
CA PRO A 88 -11.94 4.56 17.90
C PRO A 88 -11.73 3.20 18.57
N ALA A 89 -10.50 2.93 18.98
CA ALA A 89 -10.19 1.74 19.76
C ALA A 89 -10.94 1.72 21.10
N ASP A 90 -11.06 2.86 21.77
CA ASP A 90 -11.89 3.01 22.97
C ASP A 90 -13.11 3.89 22.73
N PRO A 91 -14.29 3.33 22.48
CA PRO A 91 -15.51 4.10 22.23
C PRO A 91 -16.01 4.87 23.48
N THR A 92 -15.46 4.60 24.65
CA THR A 92 -15.81 5.31 25.89
C THR A 92 -15.03 6.59 26.06
N ASN A 93 -13.90 6.74 25.37
CA ASN A 93 -13.06 7.92 25.39
C ASN A 93 -13.66 9.04 24.52
N LYS A 94 -14.34 9.98 25.14
CA LYS A 94 -14.96 11.13 24.42
C LYS A 94 -13.97 12.14 23.84
N LYS A 95 -12.67 12.04 24.17
CA LYS A 95 -11.62 12.92 23.62
C LYS A 95 -11.12 12.43 22.26
N THR A 96 -11.29 11.14 21.96
CA THR A 96 -10.94 10.51 20.67
C THR A 96 -12.20 9.86 20.10
N PRO A 97 -13.14 10.65 19.51
CA PRO A 97 -14.43 10.13 19.06
C PRO A 97 -14.34 9.29 17.78
N THR A 98 -13.20 9.33 17.08
CA THR A 98 -12.90 8.59 15.86
C THR A 98 -11.60 7.83 16.00
N GLY A 99 -11.41 6.77 15.20
CA GLY A 99 -10.14 6.08 15.06
C GLY A 99 -9.17 6.83 14.16
N THR A 100 -8.00 6.25 13.96
CA THR A 100 -6.92 6.78 13.10
C THR A 100 -6.65 5.81 11.94
N PRO A 101 -7.52 5.78 10.89
CA PRO A 101 -7.44 4.81 9.81
C PRO A 101 -6.17 4.98 8.97
N THR A 102 -5.63 3.85 8.53
CA THR A 102 -4.43 3.74 7.70
C THR A 102 -4.72 2.97 6.41
N GLY A 103 -4.46 1.66 6.36
CA GLY A 103 -4.80 0.83 5.22
C GLY A 103 -6.30 0.73 4.99
N THR A 104 -6.74 0.65 3.73
CA THR A 104 -8.11 0.32 3.36
C THR A 104 -8.14 -0.61 2.17
N ILE A 105 -9.06 -1.57 2.19
CA ILE A 105 -9.27 -2.51 1.09
C ILE A 105 -10.74 -2.68 0.75
N PHE A 106 -11.01 -2.94 -0.52
CA PHE A 106 -12.30 -3.44 -0.99
C PHE A 106 -12.37 -4.95 -0.79
N ASN A 107 -13.43 -5.41 -0.12
CA ASN A 107 -13.76 -6.84 -0.04
C ASN A 107 -14.75 -7.21 -1.15
N GLY A 108 -14.25 -7.90 -2.17
CA GLY A 108 -15.10 -8.40 -3.27
C GLY A 108 -15.89 -9.67 -2.93
N SER A 109 -15.68 -10.26 -1.74
CA SER A 109 -16.39 -11.47 -1.32
C SER A 109 -17.79 -11.15 -0.80
N GLN A 110 -18.71 -12.08 -1.05
CA GLN A 110 -20.08 -12.01 -0.51
C GLN A 110 -20.26 -12.92 0.72
N THR A 111 -19.25 -13.70 1.08
CA THR A 111 -19.30 -14.72 2.14
C THR A 111 -18.28 -14.52 3.23
N ASP A 112 -17.18 -13.80 2.92
CA ASP A 112 -16.08 -13.59 3.85
C ASP A 112 -16.21 -12.23 4.56
N PHE A 113 -15.65 -12.12 5.74
CA PHE A 113 -15.61 -10.89 6.53
C PHE A 113 -17.01 -10.35 6.88
N LEU A 114 -17.86 -11.21 7.41
CA LEU A 114 -19.23 -10.87 7.75
C LEU A 114 -19.30 -9.96 8.99
N LEU A 115 -19.94 -8.80 8.85
CA LEU A 115 -20.24 -7.87 9.94
C LEU A 115 -21.51 -8.26 10.70
N ALA A 116 -22.41 -8.96 10.04
CA ALA A 116 -23.65 -9.55 10.56
C ALA A 116 -24.05 -10.70 9.62
N PRO A 117 -24.99 -11.57 10.00
CA PRO A 117 -25.45 -12.68 9.17
C PRO A 117 -25.85 -12.20 7.77
N GLY A 118 -25.14 -12.70 6.73
CA GLY A 118 -25.36 -12.33 5.33
C GLY A 118 -24.99 -10.88 4.97
N LYS A 119 -24.19 -10.20 5.78
CA LYS A 119 -23.74 -8.81 5.57
C LYS A 119 -22.20 -8.74 5.58
N PRO A 120 -21.54 -9.06 4.48
CA PRO A 120 -20.08 -8.90 4.39
C PRO A 120 -19.68 -7.43 4.48
N ALA A 121 -18.50 -7.15 5.03
CA ALA A 121 -17.87 -5.86 4.87
C ALA A 121 -17.68 -5.57 3.37
N THR A 122 -18.02 -4.38 2.92
CA THR A 122 -17.71 -3.92 1.55
C THR A 122 -16.30 -3.32 1.51
N PHE A 123 -15.95 -2.58 2.58
CA PHE A 123 -14.60 -2.05 2.80
C PHE A 123 -14.13 -2.40 4.21
N LEU A 124 -12.83 -2.60 4.33
CA LEU A 124 -12.15 -2.87 5.58
C LEU A 124 -11.04 -1.84 5.79
N PHE A 125 -10.79 -1.51 7.05
CA PHE A 125 -9.83 -0.48 7.45
C PHE A 125 -8.97 -1.00 8.59
N SER A 126 -7.68 -0.73 8.56
CA SER A 126 -6.78 -0.83 9.71
C SER A 126 -6.58 0.53 10.36
N THR A 127 -6.17 0.56 11.62
CA THR A 127 -5.93 1.80 12.36
C THR A 127 -4.63 1.77 13.15
N ILE A 128 -4.01 2.93 13.36
CA ILE A 128 -2.88 3.09 14.28
C ILE A 128 -3.26 2.67 15.71
N ASP A 129 -4.55 2.75 16.06
CA ASP A 129 -5.07 2.35 17.36
C ASP A 129 -5.09 0.81 17.57
N GLY A 130 -4.61 0.01 16.61
CA GLY A 130 -4.58 -1.45 16.67
C GLY A 130 -5.95 -2.11 16.49
N THR A 131 -6.82 -1.52 15.67
CA THR A 131 -8.11 -2.11 15.32
C THR A 131 -8.23 -2.41 13.83
N ILE A 132 -9.09 -3.37 13.51
CA ILE A 132 -9.66 -3.58 12.18
C ILE A 132 -11.13 -3.17 12.25
N ALA A 133 -11.58 -2.35 11.31
CA ALA A 133 -12.97 -1.96 11.17
C ALA A 133 -13.52 -2.36 9.80
N GLY A 134 -14.80 -2.70 9.74
CA GLY A 134 -15.50 -3.06 8.50
C GLY A 134 -16.71 -2.16 8.27
N TRP A 135 -16.98 -1.86 7.02
CA TRP A 135 -18.15 -1.09 6.60
C TRP A 135 -19.04 -1.87 5.63
N ASN A 136 -20.36 -1.79 5.87
CA ASN A 136 -21.40 -2.24 4.97
C ASN A 136 -22.56 -1.24 4.99
N ALA A 137 -23.13 -0.95 3.84
CA ALA A 137 -24.17 0.06 3.70
C ALA A 137 -25.42 -0.14 4.60
N THR A 138 -25.64 -1.36 5.08
CA THR A 138 -26.83 -1.74 5.86
C THR A 138 -26.52 -2.19 7.29
N VAL A 139 -25.30 -2.02 7.74
CA VAL A 139 -24.85 -2.38 9.11
C VAL A 139 -24.51 -1.10 9.87
N ALA A 140 -24.82 -1.05 11.17
CA ALA A 140 -24.59 0.09 12.05
C ALA A 140 -25.24 1.41 11.56
N ILE A 141 -26.45 1.30 11.01
CA ILE A 141 -27.26 2.48 10.71
C ILE A 141 -27.76 3.08 12.02
N ALA A 142 -27.50 4.37 12.23
CA ALA A 142 -27.97 5.05 13.42
C ALA A 142 -29.51 5.11 13.46
N GLN A 143 -30.06 5.17 14.69
CA GLN A 143 -31.53 5.22 14.86
C GLN A 143 -32.12 6.45 14.14
N GLY A 144 -33.03 6.21 13.22
CA GLY A 144 -33.71 7.26 12.45
C GLY A 144 -33.00 7.63 11.15
N GLU A 145 -31.82 7.04 10.85
CA GLU A 145 -31.12 7.22 9.57
C GLU A 145 -31.54 6.13 8.56
N ALA A 146 -31.40 6.46 7.28
CA ALA A 146 -31.60 5.53 6.18
C ALA A 146 -30.24 5.05 5.64
N PRO A 147 -30.14 3.86 5.01
CA PRO A 147 -28.95 3.45 4.27
C PRO A 147 -28.54 4.48 3.21
N PRO A 148 -27.22 4.63 2.90
CA PRO A 148 -26.11 3.85 3.46
C PRO A 148 -25.69 4.30 4.86
N SER A 149 -25.16 3.36 5.67
CA SER A 149 -24.58 3.67 6.97
C SER A 149 -23.44 4.67 6.85
N THR A 150 -23.34 5.61 7.79
CA THR A 150 -22.23 6.56 7.92
C THR A 150 -21.17 6.10 8.91
N HIS A 151 -21.24 4.84 9.39
CA HIS A 151 -20.35 4.30 10.40
C HIS A 151 -19.81 2.94 9.99
N ALA A 152 -18.51 2.73 10.17
CA ALA A 152 -17.90 1.41 10.21
C ALA A 152 -18.04 0.78 11.60
N VAL A 153 -17.81 -0.52 11.72
CA VAL A 153 -17.82 -1.25 12.99
C VAL A 153 -16.47 -1.91 13.25
N THR A 154 -16.00 -1.87 14.48
CA THR A 154 -14.78 -2.58 14.89
C THR A 154 -15.06 -4.08 14.88
N VAL A 155 -14.24 -4.85 14.17
CA VAL A 155 -14.35 -6.32 14.04
C VAL A 155 -13.19 -7.06 14.68
N ALA A 156 -12.03 -6.42 14.83
CA ALA A 156 -10.91 -6.93 15.62
C ALA A 156 -10.24 -5.78 16.38
N ARG A 157 -9.73 -6.09 17.57
CA ARG A 157 -9.01 -5.14 18.41
C ARG A 157 -7.89 -5.85 19.14
N THR A 158 -6.74 -5.22 19.19
CA THR A 158 -5.64 -5.60 20.07
C THR A 158 -5.64 -4.77 21.34
N THR A 159 -5.04 -5.28 22.40
CA THR A 159 -4.87 -4.58 23.68
C THR A 159 -3.42 -4.54 24.14
N ASP A 160 -2.51 -4.96 23.26
CA ASP A 160 -1.08 -5.12 23.53
C ASP A 160 -0.22 -3.94 23.03
N GLY A 161 -0.87 -2.85 22.55
CA GLY A 161 -0.20 -1.69 21.97
C GLY A 161 0.20 -1.89 20.51
N SER A 162 -0.45 -2.80 19.79
CA SER A 162 -0.30 -2.93 18.34
C SER A 162 -0.72 -1.67 17.61
N SER A 163 -0.03 -1.35 16.51
CA SER A 163 -0.36 -0.26 15.60
C SER A 163 -0.35 -0.79 14.18
N TYR A 164 -1.50 -0.74 13.50
CA TYR A 164 -1.63 -1.22 12.14
C TYR A 164 -1.47 -0.08 11.14
N THR A 165 -0.42 -0.15 10.33
CA THR A 165 -0.07 0.88 9.35
C THR A 165 -0.44 0.51 7.93
N GLY A 166 -0.81 -0.72 7.65
CA GLY A 166 -1.25 -1.21 6.34
C GLY A 166 -2.19 -2.39 6.44
N LEU A 167 -2.98 -2.64 5.38
CA LEU A 167 -3.96 -3.73 5.33
C LEU A 167 -4.09 -4.26 3.91
N THR A 168 -4.10 -5.59 3.77
CA THR A 168 -4.43 -6.25 2.51
C THR A 168 -5.13 -7.59 2.72
N SER A 169 -5.53 -8.26 1.64
CA SER A 169 -6.09 -9.62 1.72
C SER A 169 -5.59 -10.51 0.58
N ALA A 170 -5.41 -11.79 0.89
CA ALA A 170 -5.08 -12.81 -0.11
C ALA A 170 -5.78 -14.13 0.21
N ILE A 171 -5.62 -15.13 -0.66
CA ILE A 171 -6.29 -16.43 -0.56
C ILE A 171 -5.25 -17.52 -0.30
N ILE A 172 -5.53 -18.39 0.69
CA ILE A 172 -4.79 -19.62 0.95
C ILE A 172 -5.80 -20.77 0.90
N ASP A 173 -5.59 -21.76 0.01
CA ASP A 173 -6.45 -22.95 -0.15
C ASP A 173 -7.95 -22.60 -0.30
N GLY A 174 -8.25 -21.54 -1.06
CA GLY A 174 -9.62 -21.11 -1.32
C GLY A 174 -10.27 -20.31 -0.18
N LYS A 175 -9.58 -20.04 0.93
CA LYS A 175 -10.03 -19.20 2.05
C LYS A 175 -9.33 -17.85 2.01
N ARG A 176 -10.07 -16.80 2.32
CA ARG A 176 -9.53 -15.43 2.35
C ARG A 176 -8.99 -15.10 3.74
N TYR A 177 -7.87 -14.42 3.77
CA TYR A 177 -7.21 -13.91 4.98
C TYR A 177 -6.94 -12.42 4.85
N LEU A 178 -6.96 -11.71 5.99
CA LEU A 178 -6.46 -10.34 6.10
C LEU A 178 -5.04 -10.37 6.64
N TYR A 179 -4.23 -9.44 6.14
CA TYR A 179 -2.86 -9.19 6.57
C TYR A 179 -2.75 -7.75 7.01
N ALA A 180 -2.28 -7.51 8.21
CA ALA A 180 -2.10 -6.19 8.78
C ALA A 180 -0.62 -5.97 9.15
N ALA A 181 0.00 -4.92 8.61
CA ALA A 181 1.34 -4.52 9.01
C ALA A 181 1.29 -3.98 10.44
N ASN A 182 1.83 -4.71 11.39
CA ASN A 182 1.88 -4.32 12.80
C ASN A 182 3.22 -3.66 13.08
N PHE A 183 3.26 -2.35 12.92
CA PHE A 183 4.47 -1.54 13.01
C PHE A 183 5.14 -1.64 14.38
N THR A 184 4.40 -1.42 15.46
CA THR A 184 4.95 -1.42 16.81
C THR A 184 5.38 -2.80 17.30
N LYS A 185 4.86 -3.88 16.69
CA LYS A 185 5.24 -5.27 17.05
C LYS A 185 6.23 -5.88 16.08
N GLY A 186 6.57 -5.19 15.00
CA GLY A 186 7.55 -5.63 14.03
C GLY A 186 7.18 -6.93 13.30
N ARG A 187 5.89 -7.13 13.00
CA ARG A 187 5.39 -8.34 12.35
C ARG A 187 4.16 -8.06 11.47
N VAL A 188 3.81 -9.01 10.63
CA VAL A 188 2.53 -9.03 9.94
C VAL A 188 1.56 -9.89 10.74
N ASP A 189 0.46 -9.30 11.22
CA ASP A 189 -0.62 -10.03 11.85
C ASP A 189 -1.60 -10.53 10.78
N VAL A 190 -2.09 -11.76 10.94
CA VAL A 190 -3.00 -12.39 9.99
C VAL A 190 -4.32 -12.74 10.69
N TYR A 191 -5.44 -12.50 9.99
CA TYR A 191 -6.78 -12.83 10.44
C TYR A 191 -7.50 -13.69 9.41
N ASP A 192 -8.33 -14.62 9.87
CA ASP A 192 -9.22 -15.39 9.00
C ASP A 192 -10.46 -14.59 8.56
N ASP A 193 -11.32 -15.23 7.78
CA ASP A 193 -12.56 -14.66 7.23
C ASP A 193 -13.62 -14.32 8.32
N ALA A 194 -13.42 -14.81 9.55
CA ALA A 194 -14.22 -14.49 10.73
C ALA A 194 -13.51 -13.50 11.67
N PHE A 195 -12.45 -12.84 11.21
CA PHE A 195 -11.62 -11.88 11.96
C PHE A 195 -10.91 -12.48 13.18
N GLN A 196 -10.67 -13.82 13.20
CA GLN A 196 -9.90 -14.45 14.24
C GLN A 196 -8.40 -14.41 13.88
N PRO A 197 -7.51 -14.10 14.84
CA PRO A 197 -6.09 -14.11 14.58
C PRO A 197 -5.59 -15.51 14.25
N VAL A 198 -4.74 -15.62 13.24
CA VAL A 198 -4.18 -16.87 12.73
C VAL A 198 -2.66 -16.83 12.75
N ASN A 199 -2.03 -17.90 13.21
CA ASN A 199 -0.61 -18.12 13.07
C ASN A 199 -0.34 -19.08 11.89
N LEU A 200 0.16 -18.54 10.79
CA LEU A 200 0.42 -19.32 9.57
C LEU A 200 1.58 -20.30 9.73
N SER A 201 2.58 -20.01 10.54
CA SER A 201 3.73 -20.90 10.79
C SER A 201 3.29 -22.23 11.39
N LYS A 202 2.31 -22.24 12.28
CA LYS A 202 1.75 -23.48 12.84
C LYS A 202 1.00 -24.32 11.80
N ARG A 203 0.35 -23.66 10.84
CA ARG A 203 -0.39 -24.33 9.77
C ARG A 203 0.52 -25.08 8.82
N GLN A 204 1.72 -24.57 8.53
CA GLN A 204 2.72 -25.26 7.69
C GLN A 204 3.23 -26.54 8.37
N VAL A 205 3.44 -26.52 9.69
CA VAL A 205 3.87 -27.69 10.45
C VAL A 205 2.83 -28.83 10.42
N ASP A 206 1.55 -28.50 10.53
CA ASP A 206 0.47 -29.51 10.52
C ASP A 206 0.28 -30.20 9.16
N GLN A 207 0.61 -29.54 8.06
CA GLN A 207 0.52 -30.13 6.70
C GLN A 207 1.74 -30.99 6.34
N ASN A 208 2.90 -30.76 6.95
CA ASN A 208 4.16 -31.47 6.69
C ASN A 208 4.52 -32.50 7.76
N SER A 209 3.59 -32.92 8.61
CA SER A 209 3.84 -33.74 9.82
C SER A 209 4.29 -35.19 9.58
N SER A 210 4.87 -35.54 8.44
CA SER A 210 5.54 -36.82 8.23
C SER A 210 7.08 -36.78 8.41
N ASP A 211 7.67 -35.64 8.69
CA ASP A 211 9.11 -35.51 8.90
C ASP A 211 9.44 -34.98 10.31
N HIS A 212 9.98 -35.87 11.14
CA HIS A 212 10.55 -35.54 12.46
C HIS A 212 11.96 -34.95 12.29
N GLY A 213 12.10 -33.99 11.40
CA GLY A 213 13.31 -33.21 11.22
C GLY A 213 13.40 -32.08 12.25
N ASN A 214 14.47 -32.11 13.04
CA ASN A 214 14.89 -31.10 14.00
C ASN A 214 15.24 -29.78 13.27
N GLY A 215 14.25 -29.13 12.66
CA GLY A 215 14.37 -27.85 11.99
C GLY A 215 13.86 -26.73 12.88
N ASN A 216 14.72 -25.78 13.23
CA ASN A 216 14.32 -24.47 13.72
C ASN A 216 13.45 -23.78 12.64
N SER A 217 12.17 -24.15 12.54
CA SER A 217 11.20 -23.36 11.80
C SER A 217 11.03 -22.06 12.60
N SER A 218 11.40 -20.94 12.02
CA SER A 218 11.13 -19.61 12.60
C SER A 218 9.64 -19.57 12.97
N GLU A 219 9.36 -19.22 14.21
CA GLU A 219 7.97 -19.21 14.75
C GLU A 219 7.08 -18.16 14.05
N ASN A 220 7.61 -17.40 13.09
CA ASN A 220 6.93 -16.31 12.41
C ASN A 220 7.02 -16.47 10.88
N SER A 221 5.88 -16.35 10.22
CA SER A 221 5.79 -16.09 8.78
C SER A 221 6.10 -14.61 8.49
N PHE A 222 6.42 -14.27 7.25
CA PHE A 222 6.80 -12.91 6.81
C PHE A 222 8.10 -12.40 7.48
N VAL A 223 9.10 -13.28 7.57
CA VAL A 223 10.41 -12.95 8.13
C VAL A 223 11.48 -13.00 7.04
N ASP A 224 12.25 -11.93 6.92
CA ASP A 224 13.53 -11.93 6.24
C ASP A 224 14.67 -11.87 7.27
N GLU A 225 15.38 -12.98 7.46
CA GLU A 225 16.49 -13.10 8.40
C GLU A 225 17.69 -12.20 8.07
N LYS A 226 17.78 -11.69 6.83
CA LYS A 226 18.85 -10.78 6.40
C LYS A 226 18.51 -9.31 6.66
N LEU A 227 17.23 -9.02 6.95
CA LEU A 227 16.80 -7.66 7.26
C LEU A 227 17.30 -7.25 8.65
N PRO A 228 17.88 -6.03 8.82
CA PRO A 228 18.23 -5.56 10.15
C PRO A 228 16.98 -5.48 11.05
N LYS A 229 17.11 -5.94 12.30
CA LYS A 229 15.98 -6.08 13.23
C LYS A 229 15.22 -4.79 13.56
N SER A 230 15.83 -3.65 13.31
CA SER A 230 15.21 -2.33 13.48
C SER A 230 14.24 -1.95 12.35
N TYR A 231 14.24 -2.70 11.24
CA TYR A 231 13.27 -2.50 10.16
C TYR A 231 12.05 -3.37 10.40
N VAL A 232 10.89 -2.75 10.41
CA VAL A 232 9.63 -3.38 10.74
C VAL A 232 8.62 -3.21 9.60
N PRO A 233 7.64 -4.13 9.43
CA PRO A 233 6.59 -3.98 8.43
C PRO A 233 5.86 -2.65 8.57
N PHE A 234 5.83 -1.86 7.50
CA PHE A 234 5.20 -0.55 7.46
C PHE A 234 3.94 -0.53 6.58
N ASN A 235 3.93 -1.28 5.47
CA ASN A 235 2.71 -1.57 4.72
C ASN A 235 2.72 -3.01 4.20
N VAL A 236 1.54 -3.49 3.85
CA VAL A 236 1.30 -4.77 3.17
C VAL A 236 0.33 -4.55 2.01
N GLN A 237 0.65 -5.10 0.84
CA GLN A 237 -0.20 -5.01 -0.35
C GLN A 237 -0.16 -6.30 -1.15
N ALA A 238 -1.33 -6.86 -1.44
CA ALA A 238 -1.42 -8.00 -2.34
C ALA A 238 -1.25 -7.56 -3.79
N ILE A 239 -0.35 -8.23 -4.51
CA ILE A 239 -0.17 -8.15 -5.96
C ILE A 239 -0.45 -9.54 -6.52
N GLY A 240 -1.58 -9.72 -7.15
CA GLY A 240 -2.11 -11.05 -7.40
C GLY A 240 -2.46 -11.75 -6.09
N ASN A 241 -1.73 -12.82 -5.74
CA ASN A 241 -1.87 -13.53 -4.47
C ASN A 241 -0.60 -13.48 -3.60
N ASP A 242 0.44 -12.80 -4.07
CA ASP A 242 1.66 -12.56 -3.30
C ASP A 242 1.52 -11.28 -2.47
N ILE A 243 2.20 -11.22 -1.35
CA ILE A 243 2.15 -10.12 -0.41
C ILE A 243 3.45 -9.32 -0.50
N VAL A 244 3.37 -8.11 -1.00
CA VAL A 244 4.46 -7.14 -0.90
C VAL A 244 4.42 -6.53 0.50
N VAL A 245 5.54 -6.62 1.21
CA VAL A 245 5.74 -6.00 2.53
C VAL A 245 6.80 -4.91 2.38
N THR A 246 6.44 -3.69 2.74
CA THR A 246 7.40 -2.60 2.87
C THR A 246 7.84 -2.47 4.31
N TYR A 247 9.09 -2.05 4.52
CA TYR A 247 9.67 -1.91 5.85
C TYR A 247 10.23 -0.50 6.03
N ALA A 248 10.00 0.08 7.21
CA ALA A 248 10.61 1.32 7.64
C ALA A 248 11.47 1.11 8.88
N LEU A 249 12.43 2.00 9.09
CA LEU A 249 13.26 2.00 10.30
C LEU A 249 12.40 2.41 11.50
N HIS A 250 12.45 1.62 12.56
CA HIS A 250 11.76 1.87 13.81
C HIS A 250 12.77 1.92 14.97
N GLU A 251 12.94 3.08 15.54
CA GLU A 251 13.78 3.26 16.72
C GLU A 251 13.05 2.82 18.00
N GLU A 252 13.75 2.20 18.91
CA GLU A 252 13.18 1.69 20.16
C GLU A 252 12.50 2.83 20.95
N GLY A 253 11.25 2.62 21.30
CA GLY A 253 10.43 3.61 22.03
C GLY A 253 9.79 4.69 21.17
N SER A 254 10.06 4.75 19.86
CA SER A 254 9.35 5.62 18.93
C SER A 254 7.95 5.07 18.63
N GLN A 255 7.00 5.96 18.36
CA GLN A 255 5.69 5.61 17.80
C GLN A 255 5.64 5.78 16.27
N PHE A 256 6.70 6.35 15.70
CA PHE A 256 6.82 6.72 14.31
C PHE A 256 8.06 6.07 13.69
N GLU A 257 8.06 5.99 12.38
CA GLU A 257 9.21 5.62 11.57
C GLU A 257 10.30 6.70 11.63
N THR A 258 11.51 6.29 11.28
CA THR A 258 12.64 7.20 11.07
C THR A 258 12.92 7.33 9.58
N ASP A 259 12.93 8.57 9.10
CA ASP A 259 13.10 8.94 7.71
C ASP A 259 14.57 9.16 7.34
N GLY A 260 14.90 8.87 6.11
CA GLY A 260 16.20 9.16 5.50
C GLY A 260 16.45 8.33 4.24
N PRO A 261 17.36 8.76 3.36
CA PRO A 261 17.78 7.99 2.20
C PRO A 261 18.30 6.60 2.61
N GLY A 262 17.81 5.55 1.94
CA GLY A 262 18.18 4.17 2.26
C GLY A 262 17.46 3.61 3.50
N LEU A 263 16.60 4.37 4.18
CA LEU A 263 15.88 3.90 5.36
C LEU A 263 14.56 3.22 5.00
N GLY A 264 14.67 2.09 4.29
CA GLY A 264 13.53 1.26 3.93
C GLY A 264 13.93 0.03 3.15
N PHE A 265 13.08 -1.00 3.18
CA PHE A 265 13.22 -2.22 2.39
C PHE A 265 11.87 -2.63 1.83
N VAL A 266 11.89 -3.51 0.82
CA VAL A 266 10.69 -4.09 0.24
C VAL A 266 10.94 -5.54 -0.10
N ASP A 267 10.08 -6.43 0.39
CA ASP A 267 10.12 -7.86 0.12
C ASP A 267 8.78 -8.34 -0.44
N ILE A 268 8.82 -9.42 -1.21
CA ILE A 268 7.65 -10.11 -1.72
C ILE A 268 7.60 -11.49 -1.10
N TYR A 269 6.46 -11.82 -0.50
CA TYR A 269 6.18 -13.09 0.14
C TYR A 269 5.03 -13.81 -0.55
N SER A 270 5.00 -15.13 -0.43
CA SER A 270 3.78 -15.89 -0.70
C SER A 270 2.66 -15.48 0.27
N SER A 271 1.42 -15.84 -0.04
CA SER A 271 0.30 -15.65 0.90
C SER A 271 0.47 -16.43 2.21
N THR A 272 1.35 -17.44 2.26
CA THR A 272 1.70 -18.20 3.46
C THR A 272 2.84 -17.59 4.26
N GLY A 273 3.48 -16.54 3.74
CA GLY A 273 4.55 -15.81 4.41
C GLY A 273 5.96 -16.33 4.12
N ASP A 274 6.13 -17.12 3.06
CA ASP A 274 7.45 -17.53 2.59
C ASP A 274 8.07 -16.43 1.73
N LEU A 275 9.32 -16.05 2.01
CA LEU A 275 10.03 -15.02 1.24
C LEU A 275 10.29 -15.52 -0.20
N LEU A 276 9.76 -14.78 -1.18
CA LEU A 276 9.93 -15.09 -2.61
C LEU A 276 11.02 -14.22 -3.23
N VAL A 277 10.93 -12.91 -3.04
CA VAL A 277 11.85 -11.94 -3.65
C VAL A 277 12.17 -10.85 -2.64
N ARG A 278 13.44 -10.48 -2.57
CA ARG A 278 13.90 -9.23 -1.94
C ARG A 278 14.19 -8.24 -3.04
N LEU A 279 13.56 -7.06 -3.00
CA LEU A 279 13.82 -6.02 -3.99
C LEU A 279 15.18 -5.37 -3.77
N GLU A 280 15.75 -4.84 -4.85
CA GLU A 280 17.00 -4.08 -4.80
C GLU A 280 16.85 -2.88 -3.84
N HIS A 281 17.82 -2.75 -2.93
CA HIS A 281 17.85 -1.69 -1.93
C HIS A 281 18.81 -0.57 -2.34
N GLY A 282 18.45 0.67 -2.02
CA GLY A 282 19.30 1.84 -2.25
C GLY A 282 18.72 3.12 -1.67
N ASP A 283 19.44 4.23 -1.85
CA ASP A 283 19.11 5.55 -1.27
C ASP A 283 17.76 6.12 -1.72
N TRP A 284 17.15 5.53 -2.74
CA TRP A 284 15.80 5.89 -3.22
C TRP A 284 14.67 5.39 -2.33
N LEU A 285 14.93 4.49 -1.39
CA LEU A 285 13.96 4.03 -0.40
C LEU A 285 14.03 4.89 0.86
N ASN A 286 12.90 5.49 1.22
CA ASN A 286 12.74 6.34 2.40
C ASN A 286 11.38 6.11 3.02
N ALA A 287 11.29 5.23 4.02
CA ALA A 287 10.04 4.75 4.60
C ALA A 287 9.01 4.36 3.51
N PRO A 288 9.29 3.37 2.65
CA PRO A 288 8.40 2.98 1.56
C PRO A 288 7.04 2.53 2.12
N TRP A 289 5.94 3.03 1.52
CA TRP A 289 4.59 2.69 1.97
C TRP A 289 3.64 2.37 0.81
N GLY A 290 3.54 3.25 -0.19
CA GLY A 290 2.65 3.06 -1.33
C GLY A 290 3.11 1.90 -2.22
N VAL A 291 2.21 0.98 -2.57
CA VAL A 291 2.51 -0.16 -3.45
C VAL A 291 1.42 -0.27 -4.51
N ALA A 292 1.81 -0.32 -5.76
CA ALA A 292 0.90 -0.55 -6.88
C ALA A 292 1.60 -1.28 -8.03
N LEU A 293 0.87 -2.15 -8.73
CA LEU A 293 1.33 -2.69 -10.00
C LEU A 293 0.96 -1.70 -11.11
N ALA A 294 1.95 -1.28 -11.91
CA ALA A 294 1.70 -0.44 -13.06
C ALA A 294 0.84 -1.16 -14.10
N PRO A 295 -0.17 -0.48 -14.70
CA PRO A 295 -1.01 -1.10 -15.72
C PRO A 295 -0.23 -1.39 -17.00
N LEU A 296 -0.86 -2.16 -17.91
CA LEU A 296 -0.26 -2.59 -19.19
C LEU A 296 0.14 -1.44 -20.12
N ASP A 297 -0.51 -0.31 -20.00
CA ASP A 297 -0.36 0.87 -20.83
C ASP A 297 0.40 2.01 -20.12
N PHE A 298 1.23 1.66 -19.12
CA PHE A 298 2.03 2.61 -18.34
C PHE A 298 3.42 2.87 -18.96
N GLY A 299 3.53 2.74 -20.26
CA GLY A 299 4.75 3.00 -21.02
C GLY A 299 5.91 2.10 -20.61
N ARG A 300 7.11 2.67 -20.40
CA ARG A 300 8.30 1.90 -20.05
C ARG A 300 8.22 1.17 -18.71
N PHE A 301 7.34 1.64 -17.80
CA PHE A 301 7.12 1.02 -16.49
C PHE A 301 5.89 0.10 -16.47
N SER A 302 5.35 -0.26 -17.65
CA SER A 302 4.25 -1.23 -17.73
C SER A 302 4.64 -2.54 -17.06
N HIS A 303 3.80 -3.02 -16.14
CA HIS A 303 4.03 -4.20 -15.29
C HIS A 303 5.10 -4.07 -14.20
N ASP A 304 5.76 -2.92 -14.05
CA ASP A 304 6.65 -2.71 -12.93
C ASP A 304 5.86 -2.57 -11.63
N LEU A 305 6.47 -2.99 -10.54
CA LEU A 305 5.98 -2.71 -9.20
C LEU A 305 6.39 -1.29 -8.80
N LEU A 306 5.42 -0.44 -8.54
CA LEU A 306 5.63 0.94 -8.14
C LEU A 306 5.62 1.05 -6.61
N ILE A 307 6.67 1.63 -6.06
CA ILE A 307 6.85 1.83 -4.61
C ILE A 307 6.94 3.33 -4.31
N GLY A 308 5.89 3.86 -3.66
CA GLY A 308 5.84 5.25 -3.20
C GLY A 308 6.46 5.39 -1.81
N GLN A 309 7.25 6.44 -1.62
CA GLN A 309 7.86 6.74 -0.34
C GLN A 309 6.90 7.53 0.55
N PHE A 310 6.83 7.19 1.84
CA PHE A 310 6.02 7.92 2.82
C PHE A 310 6.70 9.24 3.18
N ALA A 311 8.00 9.21 3.39
CA ALA A 311 8.80 10.39 3.64
C ALA A 311 9.28 11.04 2.35
N GLY A 312 9.20 12.34 2.27
CA GLY A 312 9.85 13.14 1.23
C GLY A 312 11.35 13.18 1.45
N GLY A 313 12.16 13.09 0.39
CA GLY A 313 13.61 13.28 0.52
C GLY A 313 13.92 14.64 1.15
N GLY A 314 14.43 14.59 2.35
CA GLY A 314 14.86 15.54 3.37
C GLY A 314 15.32 16.94 3.03
N ASP A 315 14.81 17.59 2.00
CA ASP A 315 15.03 19.00 1.72
C ASP A 315 13.74 19.68 1.31
N THR A 316 13.63 20.95 1.56
CA THR A 316 12.57 21.93 1.38
C THR A 316 11.72 21.86 0.10
N GLU A 317 11.97 20.90 -0.76
CA GLU A 317 11.15 20.52 -1.90
C GLU A 317 10.45 19.21 -1.57
N SER A 318 9.18 19.30 -1.21
CA SER A 318 8.25 18.21 -0.85
C SER A 318 7.92 17.28 -2.03
N SER A 319 8.92 16.76 -2.71
CA SER A 319 8.77 15.80 -3.81
C SER A 319 9.10 14.40 -3.33
N GLY A 320 8.07 13.56 -3.14
CA GLY A 320 8.25 12.12 -2.91
C GLY A 320 8.86 11.43 -4.14
N PHE A 321 9.47 10.28 -3.92
CA PHE A 321 9.92 9.41 -5.00
C PHE A 321 8.95 8.27 -5.21
N ILE A 322 8.81 7.83 -6.46
CA ILE A 322 8.23 6.55 -6.81
C ILE A 322 9.33 5.72 -7.46
N ALA A 323 9.70 4.61 -6.82
CA ALA A 323 10.61 3.64 -7.39
C ALA A 323 9.84 2.60 -8.19
N ALA A 324 10.32 2.25 -9.38
CA ALA A 324 9.75 1.22 -10.23
C ALA A 324 10.69 0.00 -10.28
N TYR A 325 10.15 -1.19 -10.03
CA TYR A 325 10.91 -2.44 -9.99
C TYR A 325 10.37 -3.44 -10.99
N ASP A 326 11.27 -4.08 -11.72
CA ASP A 326 10.96 -5.25 -12.52
C ASP A 326 10.62 -6.43 -11.60
N LEU A 327 9.40 -6.94 -11.69
CA LEU A 327 8.91 -8.02 -10.83
C LEU A 327 9.61 -9.37 -11.05
N ALA A 328 10.17 -9.60 -12.24
CA ALA A 328 10.82 -10.85 -12.55
C ALA A 328 12.22 -10.95 -11.93
N THR A 329 12.89 -9.81 -11.76
CA THR A 329 14.27 -9.75 -11.26
C THR A 329 14.37 -9.16 -9.86
N GLY A 330 13.40 -8.36 -9.43
CA GLY A 330 13.45 -7.58 -8.19
C GLY A 330 14.39 -6.37 -8.26
N ASN A 331 14.93 -6.07 -9.45
CA ASN A 331 15.86 -4.96 -9.64
C ASN A 331 15.11 -3.64 -9.89
N LEU A 332 15.74 -2.55 -9.47
CA LEU A 332 15.24 -1.22 -9.79
C LEU A 332 15.28 -0.98 -11.30
N THR A 333 14.15 -0.63 -11.90
CA THR A 333 14.07 -0.16 -13.29
C THR A 333 14.44 1.32 -13.38
N ASP A 334 13.87 2.15 -12.52
CA ASP A 334 14.15 3.58 -12.40
C ASP A 334 13.43 4.21 -11.19
N CYS A 335 13.82 5.47 -10.86
CA CYS A 335 13.12 6.29 -9.87
C CYS A 335 12.53 7.52 -10.51
N CYS A 336 11.24 7.75 -10.33
CA CYS A 336 10.58 8.98 -10.73
C CYS A 336 10.46 9.92 -9.53
N ARG A 337 11.05 11.11 -9.64
CA ARG A 337 10.79 12.18 -8.68
C ARG A 337 9.45 12.84 -9.03
N MET A 338 8.54 12.90 -8.08
CA MET A 338 7.31 13.65 -8.23
C MET A 338 7.64 15.12 -8.02
N SER A 339 7.83 15.87 -9.10
CA SER A 339 7.99 17.32 -9.01
C SER A 339 6.61 17.98 -9.14
N ALA A 340 6.27 18.82 -8.18
CA ALA A 340 5.15 19.75 -8.32
C ALA A 340 5.55 20.84 -9.33
N GLU A 341 5.53 20.53 -10.64
CA GLU A 341 5.59 21.58 -11.67
C GLU A 341 4.25 22.30 -11.69
N GLY A 342 4.27 23.57 -11.29
CA GLY A 342 3.12 24.45 -11.39
C GLY A 342 2.89 25.35 -10.18
N ARG A 343 3.88 26.12 -9.74
CA ARG A 343 3.67 27.40 -9.04
C ARG A 343 4.20 28.52 -9.91
#